data_ce9bf7fb7d23a755f6172b94eb5a89c4
#
_entry.id   ce9bf7fb7d23a755f6172b94eb5a89c4
#
_cell.length_a   1.000
_cell.length_b   1.000
_cell.length_c   1.000
_cell.angle_alpha   90.00
_cell.angle_beta   90.00
_cell.angle_gamma   90.00
#
_symmetry.space_group_name_H-M   'P 1'
#
loop_
_entity.id
_entity.type
_entity.pdbx_description
1 polymer ?
#
loop_
_entity_poly.entity_id
_entity_poly.type
_entity_poly.pdbx_seq_one_letter_code
_entity_poly.pdbx_strand_id
1 'polypeptide(L)'
;MKRFVFCIVVLLSFLLIGVMPLFAEGQKEEEPEELTFGYVAGVQDPFMVLIQKGAEDKAKEFGDIKIISQIPGVWSVDAQSPMWKAMASRGVDLVFGCPVDKEALIPVLKDVYERGIPVITTDTYIGDGDYTSGSDSFVLSAIHTDNIAAGEHAGHALAELIGEEGKVYLQEFHVGVSTSDERSQGFLNAIEQYPDIELVAKNSCDDDQDLAQTQTSAILKAHPDIVGVFGNNLFACLGAAIAVHNAGLSGAVKVVGFDVTPEVADMIRKGWMDAAVTQQPYKIGAAACEWGARYLLEGEDPPKEINVDSVLFTTDNVDDSEMDRYIYK
;
A
#
# COMPACT_ATOMS: atom_id res chain seq x y z
N MET A 1 -22.54 -68.55 -76.35
CA MET A 1 -21.58 -69.15 -77.34
C MET A 1 -20.55 -68.12 -77.72
N LYS A 2 -19.26 -68.52 -77.63
CA LYS A 2 -18.05 -67.92 -78.23
C LYS A 2 -17.60 -66.59 -77.72
N ARG A 3 -16.55 -66.59 -76.98
CA ARG A 3 -15.07 -66.64 -77.20
C ARG A 3 -14.50 -65.23 -77.35
N PHE A 4 -13.66 -64.92 -76.41
CA PHE A 4 -12.23 -64.56 -76.41
C PHE A 4 -11.80 -63.53 -77.49
N VAL A 5 -11.13 -62.48 -77.05
CA VAL A 5 -9.71 -62.22 -77.35
C VAL A 5 -9.17 -61.13 -76.38
N PHE A 6 -8.03 -61.44 -75.83
CA PHE A 6 -7.12 -60.67 -74.98
C PHE A 6 -6.38 -59.63 -75.86
N CYS A 7 -6.29 -58.39 -75.42
CA CYS A 7 -5.21 -57.51 -75.88
C CYS A 7 -4.72 -56.65 -74.71
N ILE A 8 -3.51 -56.97 -74.32
CA ILE A 8 -2.71 -56.21 -73.39
C ILE A 8 -2.23 -54.96 -74.08
N VAL A 9 -2.59 -53.73 -73.56
CA VAL A 9 -1.90 -52.53 -73.96
C VAL A 9 -1.31 -51.94 -72.65
N VAL A 10 0.01 -52.06 -72.56
CA VAL A 10 0.82 -51.40 -71.52
C VAL A 10 0.88 -49.94 -71.89
N LEU A 11 0.23 -49.08 -71.11
CA LEU A 11 0.40 -47.66 -71.19
C LEU A 11 1.17 -47.19 -69.97
N LEU A 12 2.42 -46.78 -70.21
CA LEU A 12 3.23 -46.04 -69.27
C LEU A 12 2.52 -44.72 -68.92
N SER A 13 1.96 -44.63 -67.71
CA SER A 13 1.48 -43.36 -67.13
C SER A 13 2.61 -42.74 -66.35
N PHE A 14 3.17 -41.68 -66.88
CA PHE A 14 4.08 -40.80 -66.16
C PHE A 14 3.38 -40.24 -64.95
N LEU A 15 3.83 -40.62 -63.73
CA LEU A 15 3.41 -40.04 -62.47
C LEU A 15 4.14 -38.69 -62.32
N LEU A 16 3.51 -37.60 -62.70
CA LEU A 16 3.93 -36.26 -62.32
C LEU A 16 3.58 -36.09 -60.87
N ILE A 17 4.55 -36.35 -60.00
CA ILE A 17 4.47 -35.94 -58.59
C ILE A 17 4.65 -34.39 -58.52
N GLY A 18 3.53 -33.70 -58.55
CA GLY A 18 3.51 -32.27 -58.22
C GLY A 18 3.98 -32.05 -56.80
N VAL A 19 5.21 -31.59 -56.64
CA VAL A 19 5.68 -31.03 -55.36
C VAL A 19 4.89 -29.75 -55.13
N MET A 20 3.79 -29.83 -54.36
CA MET A 20 3.21 -28.65 -53.75
C MET A 20 4.23 -28.12 -52.74
N PRO A 21 4.66 -26.86 -52.86
CA PRO A 21 5.37 -26.26 -51.75
C PRO A 21 4.38 -26.16 -50.58
N LEU A 22 4.61 -26.93 -49.51
CA LEU A 22 4.03 -26.65 -48.21
C LEU A 22 4.60 -25.27 -47.82
N PHE A 23 3.84 -24.23 -48.07
CA PHE A 23 4.01 -23.01 -47.31
C PHE A 23 3.60 -23.36 -45.88
N ALA A 24 4.56 -23.76 -45.08
CA ALA A 24 4.46 -23.60 -43.62
C ALA A 24 4.36 -22.08 -43.42
N GLU A 25 3.15 -21.55 -43.37
CA GLU A 25 2.92 -20.33 -42.65
C GLU A 25 3.44 -20.60 -41.20
N GLY A 26 4.64 -20.12 -40.95
CA GLY A 26 5.13 -20.03 -39.58
C GLY A 26 4.07 -19.24 -38.86
N GLN A 27 3.32 -19.90 -37.96
CA GLN A 27 2.69 -19.20 -36.89
C GLN A 27 3.83 -18.39 -36.24
N LYS A 28 3.85 -17.07 -36.47
CA LYS A 28 4.54 -16.19 -35.56
C LYS A 28 3.93 -16.55 -34.22
N GLU A 29 4.72 -17.17 -33.35
CA GLU A 29 4.47 -17.11 -31.93
C GLU A 29 4.37 -15.61 -31.67
N GLU A 30 3.18 -15.10 -31.40
CA GLU A 30 3.00 -13.75 -30.87
C GLU A 30 3.80 -13.76 -29.56
N GLU A 31 4.90 -12.98 -29.54
CA GLU A 31 5.59 -12.73 -28.29
C GLU A 31 4.52 -12.24 -27.29
N PRO A 32 4.49 -12.78 -26.07
CA PRO A 32 3.50 -12.34 -25.10
C PRO A 32 3.57 -10.82 -24.97
N GLU A 33 2.43 -10.17 -25.14
CA GLU A 33 2.34 -8.71 -25.11
C GLU A 33 2.78 -8.24 -23.71
N GLU A 34 3.84 -7.42 -23.64
CA GLU A 34 4.41 -6.92 -22.38
C GLU A 34 3.34 -6.12 -21.64
N LEU A 35 2.85 -6.64 -20.49
CA LEU A 35 1.88 -5.93 -19.67
C LEU A 35 2.53 -4.70 -19.00
N THR A 36 1.81 -3.59 -18.97
CA THR A 36 2.25 -2.37 -18.30
C THR A 36 1.31 -2.02 -17.15
N PHE A 37 1.81 -2.05 -15.92
CA PHE A 37 1.07 -1.60 -14.75
C PHE A 37 1.48 -0.18 -14.36
N GLY A 38 0.49 0.66 -14.10
CA GLY A 38 0.68 2.01 -13.60
C GLY A 38 0.67 2.04 -12.07
N TYR A 39 1.68 2.63 -11.45
CA TYR A 39 1.69 2.92 -10.02
C TYR A 39 1.52 4.42 -9.78
N VAL A 40 0.55 4.81 -8.94
CA VAL A 40 0.36 6.20 -8.51
C VAL A 40 0.53 6.27 -6.98
N ALA A 41 1.63 6.87 -6.55
CA ALA A 41 1.94 7.04 -5.13
C ALA A 41 1.08 8.15 -4.48
N GLY A 42 1.00 8.17 -3.15
CA GLY A 42 0.39 9.25 -2.37
C GLY A 42 1.28 10.49 -2.29
N VAL A 43 2.56 10.28 -1.99
CA VAL A 43 3.58 11.33 -1.85
C VAL A 43 4.97 10.74 -2.06
N GLN A 44 5.98 11.60 -2.19
CA GLN A 44 7.39 11.18 -2.29
C GLN A 44 7.96 10.90 -0.88
N ASP A 45 7.93 9.65 -0.45
CA ASP A 45 8.52 9.19 0.80
C ASP A 45 9.12 7.76 0.69
N PRO A 46 9.88 7.28 1.68
CA PRO A 46 10.45 5.93 1.66
C PRO A 46 9.39 4.81 1.66
N PHE A 47 8.23 5.00 2.28
CA PHE A 47 7.15 4.03 2.32
C PHE A 47 6.60 3.76 0.90
N MET A 48 6.28 4.81 0.16
CA MET A 48 5.77 4.70 -1.21
C MET A 48 6.81 4.12 -2.18
N VAL A 49 8.10 4.41 -1.97
CA VAL A 49 9.20 3.80 -2.73
C VAL A 49 9.28 2.29 -2.49
N LEU A 50 9.04 1.82 -1.26
CA LEU A 50 9.02 0.39 -0.96
C LEU A 50 7.80 -0.34 -1.55
N ILE A 51 6.64 0.31 -1.66
CA ILE A 51 5.49 -0.24 -2.41
C ILE A 51 5.89 -0.44 -3.88
N GLN A 52 6.45 0.59 -4.52
CA GLN A 52 6.94 0.49 -5.89
C GLN A 52 7.93 -0.66 -6.06
N LYS A 53 8.92 -0.75 -5.17
CA LYS A 53 9.94 -1.79 -5.22
C LYS A 53 9.34 -3.20 -5.07
N GLY A 54 8.40 -3.39 -4.17
CA GLY A 54 7.69 -4.66 -4.00
C GLY A 54 6.98 -5.09 -5.27
N ALA A 55 6.29 -4.16 -5.93
CA ALA A 55 5.64 -4.41 -7.21
C ALA A 55 6.63 -4.72 -8.33
N GLU A 56 7.74 -3.96 -8.44
CA GLU A 56 8.79 -4.19 -9.45
C GLU A 56 9.49 -5.55 -9.28
N ASP A 57 9.75 -5.96 -8.05
CA ASP A 57 10.40 -7.24 -7.78
C ASP A 57 9.43 -8.40 -8.05
N LYS A 58 8.15 -8.26 -7.70
CA LYS A 58 7.12 -9.25 -8.01
C LYS A 58 6.85 -9.34 -9.52
N ALA A 59 6.87 -8.23 -10.24
CA ALA A 59 6.71 -8.19 -11.70
C ALA A 59 7.72 -9.09 -12.43
N LYS A 60 8.96 -9.16 -11.95
CA LYS A 60 10.01 -10.03 -12.51
C LYS A 60 9.70 -11.53 -12.39
N GLU A 61 8.89 -11.93 -11.39
CA GLU A 61 8.48 -13.33 -11.23
C GLU A 61 7.45 -13.76 -12.28
N PHE A 62 6.64 -12.82 -12.79
CA PHE A 62 5.67 -13.04 -13.86
C PHE A 62 6.24 -12.82 -15.26
N GLY A 63 7.50 -12.40 -15.38
CA GLY A 63 8.19 -12.22 -16.66
C GLY A 63 7.97 -10.82 -17.25
N ASP A 64 7.09 -10.67 -18.22
CA ASP A 64 6.98 -9.46 -19.03
C ASP A 64 5.98 -8.43 -18.48
N ILE A 65 6.13 -8.04 -17.19
CA ILE A 65 5.33 -6.97 -16.59
C ILE A 65 6.24 -5.77 -16.30
N LYS A 66 5.89 -4.63 -16.89
CA LYS A 66 6.57 -3.36 -16.69
C LYS A 66 5.80 -2.50 -15.70
N ILE A 67 6.47 -1.98 -14.68
CA ILE A 67 5.90 -0.98 -13.77
C ILE A 67 6.31 0.42 -14.22
N ILE A 68 5.34 1.31 -14.40
CA ILE A 68 5.57 2.75 -14.62
C ILE A 68 4.94 3.54 -13.47
N SER A 69 5.68 4.50 -12.92
CA SER A 69 5.29 5.18 -11.69
C SER A 69 5.06 6.66 -11.89
N GLN A 70 4.16 7.24 -11.08
CA GLN A 70 4.03 8.67 -10.85
C GLN A 70 3.93 8.94 -9.35
N ILE A 71 4.76 9.86 -8.87
CA ILE A 71 4.90 10.17 -7.46
C ILE A 71 4.73 11.69 -7.30
N PRO A 72 3.66 12.16 -6.62
CA PRO A 72 3.47 13.58 -6.35
C PRO A 72 4.43 14.08 -5.28
N GLY A 73 4.79 15.37 -5.35
CA GLY A 73 5.65 16.00 -4.34
C GLY A 73 4.92 16.42 -3.07
N VAL A 74 3.59 16.35 -3.07
CA VAL A 74 2.73 16.75 -1.95
C VAL A 74 1.51 15.83 -1.87
N TRP A 75 1.02 15.58 -0.66
CA TRP A 75 -0.22 14.83 -0.42
C TRP A 75 -1.43 15.72 -0.78
N SER A 76 -1.93 15.59 -2.01
CA SER A 76 -2.97 16.47 -2.53
C SER A 76 -3.75 15.85 -3.67
N VAL A 77 -5.08 15.97 -3.64
CA VAL A 77 -6.00 15.55 -4.70
C VAL A 77 -5.68 16.25 -6.03
N ASP A 78 -5.37 17.55 -5.99
CA ASP A 78 -5.04 18.34 -7.19
C ASP A 78 -3.75 17.88 -7.85
N ALA A 79 -2.75 17.47 -7.05
CA ALA A 79 -1.51 16.92 -7.57
C ALA A 79 -1.70 15.50 -8.13
N GLN A 80 -2.51 14.65 -7.46
CA GLN A 80 -2.63 13.25 -7.79
C GLN A 80 -3.64 12.94 -8.91
N SER A 81 -4.77 13.69 -8.99
CA SER A 81 -5.82 13.46 -10.00
C SER A 81 -5.31 13.44 -11.45
N PRO A 82 -4.41 14.35 -11.89
CA PRO A 82 -3.83 14.29 -13.22
C PRO A 82 -2.98 13.03 -13.46
N MET A 83 -2.35 12.47 -12.41
CA MET A 83 -1.48 11.30 -12.51
C MET A 83 -2.27 10.04 -12.81
N TRP A 84 -3.40 9.82 -12.14
CA TRP A 84 -4.32 8.73 -12.44
C TRP A 84 -4.82 8.79 -13.89
N LYS A 85 -5.25 9.97 -14.35
CA LYS A 85 -5.69 10.18 -15.73
C LYS A 85 -4.56 9.99 -16.75
N ALA A 86 -3.33 10.37 -16.38
CA ALA A 86 -2.16 10.17 -17.23
C ALA A 86 -1.83 8.68 -17.41
N MET A 87 -1.99 7.84 -16.38
CA MET A 87 -1.83 6.39 -16.51
C MET A 87 -2.85 5.82 -17.50
N ALA A 88 -4.12 6.21 -17.38
CA ALA A 88 -5.15 5.80 -18.34
C ALA A 88 -4.82 6.26 -19.77
N SER A 89 -4.29 7.47 -19.94
CA SER A 89 -3.92 8.00 -21.26
C SER A 89 -2.69 7.32 -21.88
N ARG A 90 -1.85 6.68 -21.05
CA ARG A 90 -0.71 5.88 -21.51
C ARG A 90 -1.09 4.47 -21.92
N GLY A 91 -2.35 4.06 -21.70
CA GLY A 91 -2.84 2.74 -22.05
C GLY A 91 -2.20 1.63 -21.21
N VAL A 92 -2.07 1.86 -19.89
CA VAL A 92 -1.65 0.79 -18.96
C VAL A 92 -2.73 -0.28 -18.88
N ASP A 93 -2.33 -1.53 -18.67
CA ASP A 93 -3.24 -2.68 -18.59
C ASP A 93 -3.94 -2.78 -17.23
N LEU A 94 -3.30 -2.23 -16.19
CA LEU A 94 -3.83 -2.12 -14.83
C LEU A 94 -3.21 -0.90 -14.15
N VAL A 95 -3.95 -0.25 -13.25
CA VAL A 95 -3.40 0.78 -12.38
C VAL A 95 -3.60 0.40 -10.92
N PHE A 96 -2.56 0.59 -10.12
CA PHE A 96 -2.65 0.49 -8.67
C PHE A 96 -2.02 1.72 -8.01
N GLY A 97 -2.41 2.02 -6.78
CA GLY A 97 -1.81 3.15 -6.06
C GLY A 97 -2.57 3.57 -4.82
N CYS A 98 -2.05 4.61 -4.18
CA CYS A 98 -2.49 5.13 -2.89
C CYS A 98 -3.36 6.38 -3.10
N PRO A 99 -4.71 6.30 -3.02
CA PRO A 99 -5.57 7.47 -3.09
C PRO A 99 -5.36 8.41 -1.90
N VAL A 100 -5.07 9.68 -2.17
CA VAL A 100 -4.81 10.68 -1.10
C VAL A 100 -6.08 11.22 -0.43
N ASP A 101 -7.26 10.85 -0.92
CA ASP A 101 -8.55 11.21 -0.33
C ASP A 101 -9.60 10.18 -0.73
N LYS A 102 -10.34 9.67 0.26
CA LYS A 102 -11.28 8.56 0.06
C LYS A 102 -12.55 8.93 -0.71
N GLU A 103 -12.93 10.20 -0.73
CA GLU A 103 -14.15 10.67 -1.40
C GLU A 103 -13.86 11.39 -2.71
N ALA A 104 -12.92 12.33 -2.68
CA ALA A 104 -12.62 13.19 -3.83
C ALA A 104 -12.04 12.43 -5.02
N LEU A 105 -11.39 11.28 -4.79
CA LEU A 105 -10.80 10.48 -5.87
C LEU A 105 -11.73 9.42 -6.47
N ILE A 106 -12.91 9.15 -5.88
CA ILE A 106 -13.89 8.22 -6.45
C ILE A 106 -14.17 8.52 -7.94
N PRO A 107 -14.56 9.76 -8.33
CA PRO A 107 -14.87 10.05 -9.74
C PRO A 107 -13.64 9.95 -10.64
N VAL A 108 -12.44 10.17 -10.12
CA VAL A 108 -11.20 10.08 -10.90
C VAL A 108 -10.85 8.63 -11.21
N LEU A 109 -10.91 7.76 -10.21
CA LEU A 109 -10.63 6.32 -10.37
C LEU A 109 -11.72 5.65 -11.21
N LYS A 110 -12.96 6.10 -11.07
CA LYS A 110 -14.06 5.62 -11.89
C LYS A 110 -13.89 5.96 -13.38
N ASP A 111 -13.42 7.18 -13.72
CA ASP A 111 -13.08 7.56 -15.10
C ASP A 111 -11.98 6.64 -15.67
N VAL A 112 -10.97 6.26 -14.86
CA VAL A 112 -9.94 5.29 -15.25
C VAL A 112 -10.53 3.92 -15.54
N TYR A 113 -11.39 3.41 -14.64
CA TYR A 113 -12.06 2.13 -14.80
C TYR A 113 -12.99 2.09 -16.04
N GLU A 114 -13.75 3.16 -16.28
CA GLU A 114 -14.66 3.28 -17.43
C GLU A 114 -13.93 3.29 -18.79
N ARG A 115 -12.62 3.53 -18.78
CA ARG A 115 -11.75 3.36 -19.96
C ARG A 115 -11.25 1.91 -20.13
N GLY A 116 -11.72 0.98 -19.31
CA GLY A 116 -11.38 -0.44 -19.36
C GLY A 116 -10.13 -0.81 -18.60
N ILE A 117 -9.60 0.06 -17.73
CA ILE A 117 -8.39 -0.19 -16.94
C ILE A 117 -8.78 -0.60 -15.53
N PRO A 118 -8.47 -1.84 -15.10
CA PRO A 118 -8.70 -2.31 -13.74
C PRO A 118 -7.94 -1.47 -12.71
N VAL A 119 -8.56 -1.26 -11.53
CA VAL A 119 -8.02 -0.42 -10.47
C VAL A 119 -7.84 -1.25 -9.19
N ILE A 120 -6.66 -1.19 -8.59
CA ILE A 120 -6.37 -1.69 -7.24
C ILE A 120 -5.94 -0.51 -6.37
N THR A 121 -6.51 -0.36 -5.18
CA THR A 121 -6.02 0.62 -4.21
C THR A 121 -4.97 -0.01 -3.30
N THR A 122 -3.93 0.75 -2.94
CA THR A 122 -2.85 0.32 -2.06
C THR A 122 -2.66 1.32 -0.93
N ASP A 123 -2.34 0.84 0.28
CA ASP A 123 -2.15 1.65 1.49
C ASP A 123 -3.44 2.32 1.98
N THR A 124 -4.04 3.19 1.18
CA THR A 124 -5.33 3.82 1.40
C THR A 124 -6.39 3.27 0.44
N TYR A 125 -7.65 3.54 0.71
CA TYR A 125 -8.77 3.16 -0.16
C TYR A 125 -9.70 4.35 -0.45
N ILE A 126 -10.66 4.16 -1.34
CA ILE A 126 -11.75 5.12 -1.62
C ILE A 126 -13.06 4.61 -1.04
N GLY A 127 -14.02 5.52 -0.79
CA GLY A 127 -15.31 5.19 -0.19
C GLY A 127 -15.17 4.66 1.23
N ASP A 128 -15.82 3.55 1.49
CA ASP A 128 -15.75 2.82 2.76
C ASP A 128 -14.79 1.61 2.73
N GLY A 129 -14.16 1.37 1.59
CA GLY A 129 -13.26 0.24 1.37
C GLY A 129 -13.95 -1.10 1.12
N ASP A 130 -15.28 -1.18 1.28
CA ASP A 130 -16.07 -2.36 0.93
C ASP A 130 -16.41 -2.36 -0.57
N TYR A 131 -15.55 -2.97 -1.36
CA TYR A 131 -15.74 -3.07 -2.81
C TYR A 131 -16.63 -4.25 -3.26
N THR A 132 -17.36 -4.86 -2.35
CA THR A 132 -18.32 -5.94 -2.67
C THR A 132 -19.61 -5.41 -3.32
N SER A 133 -19.97 -4.17 -3.03
CA SER A 133 -21.18 -3.52 -3.51
C SER A 133 -21.00 -1.99 -3.55
N GLY A 134 -22.01 -1.27 -4.09
CA GLY A 134 -21.99 0.19 -4.08
C GLY A 134 -21.35 0.84 -5.32
N SER A 135 -21.09 2.14 -5.23
CA SER A 135 -20.64 2.98 -6.36
C SER A 135 -19.15 2.79 -6.69
N ASP A 136 -18.39 2.25 -5.78
CA ASP A 136 -16.94 2.01 -5.81
C ASP A 136 -16.57 0.53 -5.96
N SER A 137 -17.59 -0.36 -6.12
CA SER A 137 -17.39 -1.80 -6.40
C SER A 137 -16.61 -2.10 -7.70
N PHE A 138 -16.35 -1.08 -8.52
CA PHE A 138 -15.48 -1.15 -9.69
C PHE A 138 -13.99 -1.39 -9.32
N VAL A 139 -13.58 -1.07 -8.11
CA VAL A 139 -12.23 -1.36 -7.61
C VAL A 139 -12.09 -2.86 -7.41
N LEU A 140 -11.00 -3.43 -7.91
CA LEU A 140 -10.74 -4.87 -7.80
C LEU A 140 -10.46 -5.28 -6.36
N SER A 141 -9.58 -4.56 -5.67
CA SER A 141 -9.12 -4.88 -4.33
C SER A 141 -8.58 -3.64 -3.62
N ALA A 142 -8.75 -3.58 -2.29
CA ALA A 142 -7.97 -2.73 -1.40
C ALA A 142 -6.87 -3.58 -0.76
N ILE A 143 -5.60 -3.17 -0.91
CA ILE A 143 -4.44 -3.86 -0.33
C ILE A 143 -3.72 -2.89 0.59
N HIS A 144 -3.86 -3.07 1.88
CA HIS A 144 -3.36 -2.13 2.87
C HIS A 144 -2.95 -2.83 4.17
N THR A 145 -2.34 -2.10 5.08
CA THR A 145 -2.11 -2.57 6.44
C THR A 145 -3.45 -2.73 7.16
N ASP A 146 -3.60 -3.73 8.02
CA ASP A 146 -4.68 -3.76 9.00
C ASP A 146 -4.49 -2.60 10.00
N ASN A 147 -5.00 -1.42 9.61
CA ASN A 147 -4.77 -0.19 10.35
C ASN A 147 -5.53 -0.14 11.67
N ILE A 148 -6.68 -0.81 11.77
CA ILE A 148 -7.38 -0.96 13.06
C ILE A 148 -6.50 -1.75 14.02
N ALA A 149 -6.07 -2.96 13.63
CA ALA A 149 -5.19 -3.78 14.47
C ALA A 149 -3.85 -3.09 14.77
N ALA A 150 -3.29 -2.35 13.80
CA ALA A 150 -2.05 -1.59 13.99
C ALA A 150 -2.23 -0.43 15.00
N GLY A 151 -3.37 0.25 14.96
CA GLY A 151 -3.75 1.26 15.95
C GLY A 151 -3.97 0.66 17.35
N GLU A 152 -4.60 -0.52 17.42
CA GLU A 152 -4.76 -1.28 18.67
C GLU A 152 -3.41 -1.68 19.25
N HIS A 153 -2.47 -2.17 18.42
CA HIS A 153 -1.09 -2.47 18.86
C HIS A 153 -0.42 -1.24 19.48
N ALA A 154 -0.57 -0.06 18.86
CA ALA A 154 -0.01 1.17 19.39
C ALA A 154 -0.67 1.56 20.74
N GLY A 155 -1.99 1.43 20.84
CA GLY A 155 -2.74 1.74 22.06
C GLY A 155 -2.38 0.83 23.24
N HIS A 156 -2.30 -0.48 23.01
CA HIS A 156 -1.88 -1.45 24.03
C HIS A 156 -0.42 -1.22 24.45
N ALA A 157 0.48 -0.97 23.49
CA ALA A 157 1.87 -0.65 23.80
C ALA A 157 1.99 0.62 24.65
N LEU A 158 1.22 1.67 24.32
CA LEU A 158 1.22 2.89 25.12
C LEU A 158 0.65 2.65 26.52
N ALA A 159 -0.46 1.91 26.63
CA ALA A 159 -1.07 1.59 27.92
C ALA A 159 -0.09 0.83 28.83
N GLU A 160 0.58 -0.20 28.31
CA GLU A 160 1.61 -0.94 29.06
C GLU A 160 2.76 -0.04 29.51
N LEU A 161 3.28 0.83 28.64
CA LEU A 161 4.39 1.74 28.93
C LEU A 161 4.06 2.76 30.02
N ILE A 162 2.80 3.21 30.14
CA ILE A 162 2.36 4.18 31.14
C ILE A 162 1.78 3.53 32.42
N GLY A 163 1.73 2.18 32.47
CA GLY A 163 1.19 1.45 33.63
C GLY A 163 -0.33 1.43 33.67
N GLU A 164 -1.00 1.51 32.53
CA GLU A 164 -2.45 1.42 32.33
C GLU A 164 -3.27 2.58 32.99
N GLU A 165 -2.61 3.68 33.33
CA GLU A 165 -3.26 4.86 33.92
C GLU A 165 -2.66 6.17 33.44
N GLY A 166 -3.46 7.23 33.41
CA GLY A 166 -3.03 8.61 33.18
C GLY A 166 -3.57 9.22 31.88
N LYS A 167 -3.11 10.44 31.59
CA LYS A 167 -3.58 11.22 30.45
C LYS A 167 -2.74 10.98 29.22
N VAL A 168 -3.41 10.80 28.08
CA VAL A 168 -2.74 10.57 26.79
C VAL A 168 -3.23 11.56 25.73
N TYR A 169 -2.40 11.77 24.72
CA TYR A 169 -2.66 12.61 23.56
C TYR A 169 -2.50 11.81 22.25
N LEU A 170 -3.43 12.04 21.30
CA LEU A 170 -3.36 11.49 19.95
C LEU A 170 -3.02 12.59 18.94
N GLN A 171 -1.87 12.47 18.31
CA GLN A 171 -1.48 13.29 17.17
C GLN A 171 -1.76 12.53 15.87
N GLU A 172 -2.82 12.93 15.17
CA GLU A 172 -3.16 12.39 13.87
C GLU A 172 -2.39 13.08 12.76
N PHE A 173 -2.23 12.42 11.60
CA PHE A 173 -1.60 13.07 10.46
C PHE A 173 -2.62 13.81 9.57
N HIS A 174 -3.77 13.19 9.23
CA HIS A 174 -4.75 13.85 8.34
C HIS A 174 -6.17 13.30 8.55
N VAL A 175 -7.14 14.18 8.71
CA VAL A 175 -8.55 13.80 8.81
C VAL A 175 -9.10 13.42 7.43
N GLY A 176 -9.88 12.33 7.34
CA GLY A 176 -10.50 11.88 6.08
C GLY A 176 -9.61 11.02 5.20
N VAL A 177 -8.40 10.71 5.64
CA VAL A 177 -7.56 9.66 5.06
C VAL A 177 -7.85 8.35 5.80
N SER A 178 -8.17 7.28 5.07
CA SER A 178 -8.59 6.00 5.65
C SER A 178 -7.63 5.48 6.72
N THR A 179 -6.32 5.47 6.41
CA THR A 179 -5.29 5.00 7.33
C THR A 179 -5.19 5.82 8.62
N SER A 180 -5.39 7.15 8.55
CA SER A 180 -5.43 8.01 9.73
C SER A 180 -6.64 7.72 10.61
N ASP A 181 -7.81 7.65 9.98
CA ASP A 181 -9.08 7.41 10.67
C ASP A 181 -9.06 6.03 11.37
N GLU A 182 -8.58 4.98 10.68
CA GLU A 182 -8.51 3.61 11.21
C GLU A 182 -7.48 3.43 12.31
N ARG A 183 -6.26 3.96 12.17
CA ARG A 183 -5.23 3.92 13.22
C ARG A 183 -5.70 4.64 14.48
N SER A 184 -6.37 5.77 14.30
CA SER A 184 -6.96 6.51 15.43
C SER A 184 -8.08 5.71 16.07
N GLN A 185 -8.97 5.07 15.29
CA GLN A 185 -10.03 4.23 15.82
C GLN A 185 -9.48 3.02 16.57
N GLY A 186 -8.47 2.33 16.01
CA GLY A 186 -7.81 1.20 16.67
C GLY A 186 -7.16 1.62 18.00
N PHE A 187 -6.45 2.76 18.01
CA PHE A 187 -5.90 3.32 19.24
C PHE A 187 -6.98 3.60 20.30
N LEU A 188 -8.10 4.20 19.90
CA LEU A 188 -9.23 4.47 20.80
C LEU A 188 -9.84 3.18 21.33
N ASN A 189 -10.07 2.17 20.46
CA ASN A 189 -10.58 0.85 20.87
C ASN A 189 -9.69 0.19 21.94
N ALA A 190 -8.37 0.33 21.79
CA ALA A 190 -7.42 -0.22 22.77
C ALA A 190 -7.50 0.52 24.11
N ILE A 191 -7.40 1.86 24.10
CA ILE A 191 -7.39 2.62 25.35
C ILE A 191 -8.72 2.58 26.10
N GLU A 192 -9.86 2.38 25.43
CA GLU A 192 -11.16 2.16 26.07
C GLU A 192 -11.19 0.93 27.01
N GLN A 193 -10.27 -0.02 26.81
CA GLN A 193 -10.13 -1.21 27.67
C GLN A 193 -9.43 -0.89 29.01
N TYR A 194 -8.83 0.29 29.13
CA TYR A 194 -8.10 0.77 30.30
C TYR A 194 -8.83 1.96 30.93
N PRO A 195 -9.72 1.74 31.90
CA PRO A 195 -10.64 2.77 32.40
C PRO A 195 -9.96 3.97 33.10
N ASP A 196 -8.69 3.81 33.46
CA ASP A 196 -7.89 4.85 34.11
C ASP A 196 -7.03 5.66 33.13
N ILE A 197 -7.16 5.38 31.81
CA ILE A 197 -6.54 6.18 30.75
C ILE A 197 -7.55 7.21 30.21
N GLU A 198 -7.14 8.48 30.19
CA GLU A 198 -7.94 9.60 29.69
C GLU A 198 -7.30 10.18 28.41
N LEU A 199 -8.02 10.17 27.29
CA LEU A 199 -7.62 10.93 26.10
C LEU A 199 -7.96 12.41 26.30
N VAL A 200 -6.95 13.27 26.48
CA VAL A 200 -7.17 14.71 26.76
C VAL A 200 -7.30 15.57 25.51
N ALA A 201 -6.71 15.15 24.39
CA ALA A 201 -6.79 15.86 23.12
C ALA A 201 -6.49 14.96 21.93
N LYS A 202 -7.00 15.37 20.75
CA LYS A 202 -6.72 14.82 19.45
C LYS A 202 -6.57 15.97 18.44
N ASN A 203 -5.45 16.04 17.71
CA ASN A 203 -5.20 17.06 16.70
C ASN A 203 -4.64 16.44 15.41
N SER A 204 -4.95 17.05 14.25
CA SER A 204 -4.34 16.70 12.98
C SER A 204 -3.20 17.66 12.65
N CYS A 205 -2.08 17.12 12.13
CA CYS A 205 -0.94 17.93 11.71
C CYS A 205 -0.84 18.12 10.19
N ASP A 206 -1.83 17.65 9.42
CA ASP A 206 -1.87 17.77 7.97
C ASP A 206 -0.58 17.27 7.26
N ASP A 207 0.00 16.18 7.82
CA ASP A 207 1.26 15.57 7.37
C ASP A 207 2.49 16.50 7.48
N ASP A 208 2.44 17.46 8.42
CA ASP A 208 3.50 18.43 8.68
C ASP A 208 4.14 18.18 10.06
N GLN A 209 5.43 17.81 10.07
CA GLN A 209 6.20 17.51 11.27
C GLN A 209 6.34 18.74 12.20
N ASP A 210 6.54 19.95 11.66
CA ASP A 210 6.73 21.17 12.45
C ASP A 210 5.40 21.55 13.11
N LEU A 211 4.28 21.35 12.42
CA LEU A 211 2.95 21.55 12.98
C LEU A 211 2.68 20.52 14.09
N ALA A 212 3.01 19.23 13.90
CA ALA A 212 2.90 18.19 14.91
C ALA A 212 3.71 18.54 16.17
N GLN A 213 4.97 18.99 15.99
CA GLN A 213 5.81 19.46 17.10
C GLN A 213 5.20 20.66 17.85
N THR A 214 4.67 21.63 17.11
CA THR A 214 4.03 22.83 17.69
C THR A 214 2.79 22.47 18.49
N GLN A 215 1.90 21.63 17.92
CA GLN A 215 0.68 21.16 18.56
C GLN A 215 1.00 20.35 19.82
N THR A 216 1.91 19.38 19.72
CA THR A 216 2.33 18.56 20.88
C THR A 216 2.92 19.43 21.98
N SER A 217 3.78 20.41 21.64
CA SER A 217 4.34 21.35 22.62
C SER A 217 3.26 22.19 23.32
N ALA A 218 2.18 22.53 22.62
CA ALA A 218 1.05 23.25 23.20
C ALA A 218 0.25 22.36 24.18
N ILE A 219 0.03 21.11 23.80
CA ILE A 219 -0.67 20.12 24.65
C ILE A 219 0.13 19.81 25.93
N LEU A 220 1.44 19.59 25.82
CA LEU A 220 2.31 19.38 26.98
C LEU A 220 2.25 20.55 27.98
N LYS A 221 2.08 21.79 27.51
CA LYS A 221 1.91 22.97 28.36
C LYS A 221 0.51 23.06 28.99
N ALA A 222 -0.52 22.69 28.22
CA ALA A 222 -1.92 22.74 28.68
C ALA A 222 -2.23 21.61 29.66
N HIS A 223 -1.58 20.46 29.52
CA HIS A 223 -1.76 19.24 30.29
C HIS A 223 -0.40 18.77 30.84
N PRO A 224 0.15 19.42 31.90
CA PRO A 224 1.48 19.06 32.42
C PRO A 224 1.53 17.69 33.13
N ASP A 225 0.38 17.05 33.30
CA ASP A 225 0.17 15.72 33.85
C ASP A 225 -0.03 14.63 32.80
N ILE A 226 0.22 14.96 31.51
CA ILE A 226 0.17 13.97 30.40
C ILE A 226 1.33 12.97 30.55
N VAL A 227 1.05 11.70 30.34
CA VAL A 227 2.03 10.61 30.50
C VAL A 227 2.31 9.86 29.19
N GLY A 228 1.49 10.06 28.14
CA GLY A 228 1.66 9.35 26.88
C GLY A 228 1.20 10.14 25.65
N VAL A 229 1.86 9.90 24.53
CA VAL A 229 1.52 10.46 23.20
C VAL A 229 1.59 9.35 22.17
N PHE A 230 0.57 9.27 21.31
CA PHE A 230 0.60 8.47 20.10
C PHE A 230 0.60 9.37 18.87
N GLY A 231 1.59 9.20 17.98
CA GLY A 231 1.64 9.84 16.66
C GLY A 231 1.35 8.80 15.58
N ASN A 232 0.25 8.96 14.84
CA ASN A 232 -0.31 7.89 14.02
C ASN A 232 0.29 7.75 12.59
N ASN A 233 1.33 8.55 12.27
CA ASN A 233 2.20 8.36 11.09
C ASN A 233 3.61 8.90 11.36
N LEU A 234 4.48 8.81 10.34
CA LEU A 234 5.88 9.24 10.44
C LEU A 234 6.04 10.68 10.93
N PHE A 235 5.39 11.65 10.27
CA PHE A 235 5.56 13.08 10.60
C PHE A 235 4.90 13.45 11.91
N ALA A 236 3.74 12.87 12.21
CA ALA A 236 3.07 13.03 13.49
C ALA A 236 3.92 12.53 14.66
N CYS A 237 4.51 11.33 14.55
CA CYS A 237 5.34 10.76 15.61
C CYS A 237 6.70 11.45 15.75
N LEU A 238 7.35 11.85 14.66
CA LEU A 238 8.61 12.60 14.70
C LEU A 238 8.41 13.95 15.43
N GLY A 239 7.37 14.71 15.03
CA GLY A 239 7.06 15.99 15.66
C GLY A 239 6.72 15.83 17.14
N ALA A 240 5.94 14.81 17.51
CA ALA A 240 5.60 14.51 18.89
C ALA A 240 6.84 14.16 19.73
N ALA A 241 7.70 13.25 19.26
CA ALA A 241 8.91 12.84 19.95
C ALA A 241 9.89 14.01 20.16
N ILE A 242 10.08 14.85 19.13
CA ILE A 242 10.90 16.06 19.23
C ILE A 242 10.33 17.04 20.28
N ALA A 243 9.01 17.23 20.31
CA ALA A 243 8.35 18.11 21.29
C ALA A 243 8.56 17.63 22.72
N VAL A 244 8.36 16.33 22.97
CA VAL A 244 8.58 15.70 24.29
C VAL A 244 10.06 15.82 24.71
N HIS A 245 10.99 15.53 23.78
CA HIS A 245 12.41 15.65 24.05
C HIS A 245 12.84 17.09 24.37
N ASN A 246 12.40 18.07 23.57
CA ASN A 246 12.73 19.48 23.77
C ASN A 246 12.15 20.05 25.07
N ALA A 247 11.05 19.48 25.56
CA ALA A 247 10.47 19.80 26.84
C ALA A 247 11.24 19.18 28.04
N GLY A 248 12.22 18.30 27.78
CA GLY A 248 12.96 17.57 28.82
C GLY A 248 12.13 16.45 29.46
N LEU A 249 11.11 15.95 28.78
CA LEU A 249 10.15 14.98 29.29
C LEU A 249 10.37 13.55 28.77
N SER A 250 11.44 13.30 28.00
CA SER A 250 11.78 11.94 27.52
C SER A 250 11.87 10.98 28.71
N GLY A 251 11.18 9.83 28.57
CA GLY A 251 11.07 8.82 29.61
C GLY A 251 9.98 9.08 30.66
N ALA A 252 9.62 10.33 30.93
CA ALA A 252 8.48 10.70 31.79
C ALA A 252 7.15 10.71 31.02
N VAL A 253 7.18 11.22 29.79
CA VAL A 253 6.08 11.09 28.81
C VAL A 253 6.49 10.06 27.79
N LYS A 254 5.70 8.99 27.66
CA LYS A 254 5.93 7.90 26.71
C LYS A 254 5.46 8.29 25.34
N VAL A 255 6.25 7.97 24.31
CA VAL A 255 5.91 8.24 22.91
C VAL A 255 5.85 6.93 22.14
N VAL A 256 4.69 6.66 21.58
CA VAL A 256 4.49 5.57 20.60
C VAL A 256 4.30 6.20 19.22
N GLY A 257 5.07 5.72 18.25
CA GLY A 257 5.03 6.21 16.88
C GLY A 257 4.37 5.25 15.91
N PHE A 258 4.32 5.69 14.67
CA PHE A 258 3.93 4.87 13.53
C PHE A 258 4.91 5.13 12.38
N ASP A 259 5.22 4.07 11.61
CA ASP A 259 6.28 4.03 10.61
C ASP A 259 7.71 4.09 11.19
N VAL A 260 8.57 3.17 10.73
CA VAL A 260 9.94 3.08 11.24
C VAL A 260 10.93 3.34 10.11
N THR A 261 11.47 4.55 10.10
CA THR A 261 12.64 4.95 9.32
C THR A 261 13.93 4.76 10.14
N PRO A 262 15.12 4.88 9.55
CA PRO A 262 16.37 4.92 10.30
C PRO A 262 16.37 5.99 11.42
N GLU A 263 15.70 7.14 11.20
CA GLU A 263 15.57 8.21 12.19
C GLU A 263 14.69 7.78 13.37
N VAL A 264 13.52 7.16 13.10
CA VAL A 264 12.64 6.64 14.17
C VAL A 264 13.35 5.54 14.97
N ALA A 265 14.04 4.60 14.30
CA ALA A 265 14.82 3.57 14.98
C ALA A 265 15.92 4.18 15.87
N ASP A 266 16.57 5.26 15.43
CA ASP A 266 17.56 5.98 16.21
C ASP A 266 16.93 6.72 17.41
N MET A 267 15.73 7.29 17.25
CA MET A 267 14.98 7.89 18.37
C MET A 267 14.58 6.86 19.43
N ILE A 268 14.20 5.64 19.02
CA ILE A 268 13.92 4.54 19.95
C ILE A 268 15.20 4.19 20.73
N ARG A 269 16.34 4.01 20.05
CA ARG A 269 17.63 3.72 20.69
C ARG A 269 18.05 4.79 21.70
N LYS A 270 17.74 6.06 21.42
CA LYS A 270 18.06 7.21 22.27
C LYS A 270 17.05 7.45 23.39
N GLY A 271 15.93 6.73 23.41
CA GLY A 271 14.85 6.93 24.38
C GLY A 271 14.07 8.25 24.18
N TRP A 272 14.05 8.77 22.94
CA TRP A 272 13.16 9.88 22.56
C TRP A 272 11.75 9.37 22.18
N MET A 273 11.69 8.13 21.76
CA MET A 273 10.47 7.37 21.46
C MET A 273 10.59 6.02 22.16
N ASP A 274 9.50 5.49 22.71
CA ASP A 274 9.52 4.24 23.48
C ASP A 274 9.17 3.02 22.62
N ALA A 275 8.28 3.21 21.63
CA ALA A 275 7.90 2.18 20.67
C ALA A 275 7.39 2.81 19.35
N ALA A 276 7.34 2.04 18.28
CA ALA A 276 6.68 2.43 17.04
C ALA A 276 6.12 1.20 16.30
N VAL A 277 4.92 1.33 15.72
CA VAL A 277 4.36 0.34 14.82
C VAL A 277 4.88 0.58 13.42
N THR A 278 5.33 -0.45 12.72
CA THR A 278 5.75 -0.37 11.33
C THR A 278 4.89 -1.22 10.43
N GLN A 279 4.69 -0.79 9.21
CA GLN A 279 3.96 -1.48 8.18
C GLN A 279 4.91 -2.32 7.30
N GLN A 280 4.35 -3.02 6.32
CA GLN A 280 5.12 -3.81 5.36
C GLN A 280 4.83 -3.37 3.91
N PRO A 281 5.24 -2.14 3.53
CA PRO A 281 4.90 -1.55 2.23
C PRO A 281 5.40 -2.40 1.05
N TYR A 282 6.53 -3.05 1.17
CA TYR A 282 7.04 -3.99 0.16
C TYR A 282 6.02 -5.11 -0.13
N LYS A 283 5.39 -5.68 0.90
CA LYS A 283 4.36 -6.72 0.73
C LYS A 283 3.10 -6.17 0.07
N ILE A 284 2.70 -4.94 0.42
CA ILE A 284 1.54 -4.28 -0.21
C ILE A 284 1.77 -4.17 -1.72
N GLY A 285 2.91 -3.65 -2.15
CA GLY A 285 3.25 -3.52 -3.57
C GLY A 285 3.38 -4.87 -4.29
N ALA A 286 4.03 -5.85 -3.65
CA ALA A 286 4.15 -7.20 -4.20
C ALA A 286 2.77 -7.84 -4.40
N ALA A 287 1.86 -7.72 -3.43
CA ALA A 287 0.51 -8.25 -3.53
C ALA A 287 -0.31 -7.54 -4.64
N ALA A 288 -0.17 -6.22 -4.79
CA ALA A 288 -0.85 -5.48 -5.85
C ALA A 288 -0.42 -5.95 -7.23
N CYS A 289 0.88 -6.15 -7.45
CA CYS A 289 1.38 -6.70 -8.71
C CYS A 289 0.95 -8.16 -8.91
N GLU A 290 1.04 -9.00 -7.89
CA GLU A 290 0.65 -10.42 -7.97
C GLU A 290 -0.82 -10.58 -8.36
N TRP A 291 -1.72 -9.91 -7.65
CA TRP A 291 -3.15 -10.02 -7.92
C TRP A 291 -3.55 -9.36 -9.24
N GLY A 292 -2.89 -8.27 -9.62
CA GLY A 292 -3.05 -7.67 -10.93
C GLY A 292 -2.66 -8.62 -12.06
N ALA A 293 -1.53 -9.31 -11.91
CA ALA A 293 -1.05 -10.30 -12.88
C ALA A 293 -2.01 -11.51 -12.98
N ARG A 294 -2.44 -12.09 -11.85
CA ARG A 294 -3.40 -13.20 -11.84
C ARG A 294 -4.73 -12.81 -12.48
N TYR A 295 -5.21 -11.60 -12.18
CA TYR A 295 -6.45 -11.10 -12.77
C TYR A 295 -6.37 -11.02 -14.29
N LEU A 296 -5.28 -10.45 -14.85
CA LEU A 296 -5.15 -10.25 -16.29
C LEU A 296 -4.72 -11.51 -17.04
N LEU A 297 -3.85 -12.35 -16.46
CA LEU A 297 -3.27 -13.52 -17.14
C LEU A 297 -4.07 -14.80 -16.89
N GLU A 298 -4.67 -14.95 -15.70
CA GLU A 298 -5.31 -16.18 -15.25
C GLU A 298 -6.84 -16.04 -15.13
N GLY A 299 -7.36 -14.79 -15.13
CA GLY A 299 -8.78 -14.49 -14.92
C GLY A 299 -9.23 -14.74 -13.47
N GLU A 300 -8.28 -14.66 -12.52
CA GLU A 300 -8.56 -14.86 -11.09
C GLU A 300 -8.89 -13.53 -10.41
N ASP A 301 -10.09 -13.42 -9.84
CA ASP A 301 -10.48 -12.22 -9.09
C ASP A 301 -9.76 -12.16 -7.74
N PRO A 302 -9.14 -11.02 -7.36
CA PRO A 302 -8.57 -10.86 -6.04
C PRO A 302 -9.64 -10.82 -4.93
N PRO A 303 -9.29 -11.16 -3.67
CA PRO A 303 -10.10 -10.77 -2.53
C PRO A 303 -10.36 -9.26 -2.56
N LYS A 304 -11.55 -8.83 -2.18
CA LYS A 304 -11.90 -7.39 -2.19
C LYS A 304 -11.06 -6.57 -1.24
N GLU A 305 -10.60 -7.18 -0.15
CA GLU A 305 -9.69 -6.60 0.82
C GLU A 305 -8.56 -7.58 1.14
N ILE A 306 -7.33 -7.06 1.20
CA ILE A 306 -6.14 -7.80 1.60
C ILE A 306 -5.41 -7.00 2.68
N ASN A 307 -5.51 -7.49 3.89
CA ASN A 307 -4.86 -6.92 5.06
C ASN A 307 -3.44 -7.46 5.23
N VAL A 308 -2.48 -6.56 5.39
CA VAL A 308 -1.07 -6.86 5.65
C VAL A 308 -0.76 -6.54 7.11
N ASP A 309 -0.15 -7.50 7.81
CA ASP A 309 0.20 -7.34 9.23
C ASP A 309 1.18 -6.19 9.47
N SER A 310 1.08 -5.59 10.67
CA SER A 310 2.05 -4.63 11.20
C SER A 310 3.02 -5.30 12.19
N VAL A 311 4.13 -4.62 12.51
CA VAL A 311 5.16 -5.08 13.45
C VAL A 311 5.45 -3.99 14.47
N LEU A 312 5.60 -4.34 15.75
CA LEU A 312 5.94 -3.40 16.81
C LEU A 312 7.46 -3.37 17.05
N PHE A 313 8.05 -2.18 16.92
CA PHE A 313 9.40 -1.87 17.37
C PHE A 313 9.37 -1.33 18.80
N THR A 314 10.31 -1.78 19.61
CA THR A 314 10.53 -1.34 20.98
C THR A 314 12.03 -1.18 21.23
N THR A 315 12.40 -0.66 22.39
CA THR A 315 13.80 -0.63 22.86
C THR A 315 14.44 -2.01 22.96
N ASP A 316 13.61 -3.06 23.14
CA ASP A 316 14.12 -4.43 23.33
C ASP A 316 14.47 -5.12 22.01
N ASN A 317 13.85 -4.71 20.88
CA ASN A 317 14.01 -5.38 19.59
C ASN A 317 14.58 -4.52 18.46
N VAL A 318 14.75 -3.20 18.65
CA VAL A 318 15.19 -2.26 17.61
C VAL A 318 16.57 -2.59 17.02
N ASP A 319 17.38 -3.34 17.75
CA ASP A 319 18.73 -3.79 17.34
C ASP A 319 18.78 -5.23 16.84
N ASP A 320 17.64 -5.92 16.82
CA ASP A 320 17.58 -7.28 16.28
C ASP A 320 17.73 -7.26 14.77
N SER A 321 18.65 -8.06 14.24
CA SER A 321 18.93 -8.10 12.81
C SER A 321 17.73 -8.51 11.94
N GLU A 322 16.77 -9.25 12.51
CA GLU A 322 15.53 -9.61 11.82
C GLU A 322 14.59 -8.41 11.64
N MET A 323 14.69 -7.40 12.50
CA MET A 323 13.87 -6.19 12.45
C MET A 323 14.34 -5.21 11.36
N ASP A 324 15.61 -5.29 10.93
CA ASP A 324 16.21 -4.37 9.94
C ASP A 324 15.44 -4.34 8.60
N ARG A 325 14.81 -5.45 8.23
CA ARG A 325 13.98 -5.56 7.00
C ARG A 325 12.68 -4.75 7.04
N TYR A 326 12.25 -4.31 8.21
CA TYR A 326 11.03 -3.53 8.40
C TYR A 326 11.28 -2.03 8.52
N ILE A 327 12.56 -1.61 8.52
CA ILE A 327 12.96 -0.20 8.52
C ILE A 327 12.90 0.32 7.08
N TYR A 328 12.18 1.42 6.86
CA TYR A 328 12.04 2.04 5.55
C TYR A 328 13.35 2.76 5.14
N LYS A 329 14.08 2.19 4.20
CA LYS A 329 15.39 2.67 3.72
C LYS A 329 15.36 3.08 2.25
#